data_9b6ef9e841f3e6f9be68e39971852f2a
#
_entry.id   9b6ef9e841f3e6f9be68e39971852f2a
#
_cell.length_a   1.000
_cell.length_b   1.000
_cell.length_c   1.000
_cell.angle_alpha   90.00
_cell.angle_beta   90.00
_cell.angle_gamma   90.00
#
_symmetry.space_group_name_H-M   'P 1'
#
loop_
_entity.id
_entity.type
_entity.pdbx_description
1 polymer ?
#
loop_
_entity_poly.entity_id
_entity_poly.type
_entity_poly.pdbx_seq_one_letter_code
_entity_poly.pdbx_strand_id
1 'polypeptide(L)'
;TALLLIALITYTSCNYLDIVPDEMDREENAFEDPNAALRYIYSCYSYLPQENQSGAIDMLTSDEIVTPFENEVFAIFLWGNYTSTSPVISYWNTLYSGLRQCHIFLKNVDKVPGLSTQLRNDYAAQAKFLIGYYHYLLIRCYGPIILIQGDESISTLPENYAARSPLDECIEYACQMLDEAVTDLPTVRPTIYEYGLATSVAAKAVKAKMLLYAASPLFNGNTEFYANFKNKDNQVLMPLEYDFKKWDKARTAMEEAIIAAKDAGHDLYMTDNYNSNLNPYPEDPIQHRLRYTMLDRGNKEILLA
;
A
#
# COMPACT_ATOMS: atom_id res chain seq x y z
N THR A 1 69.52 -8.10 4.32
CA THR A 1 68.83 -7.04 5.08
C THR A 1 67.80 -6.27 4.22
N ALA A 2 68.06 -6.01 2.93
CA ALA A 2 67.11 -5.30 2.02
C ALA A 2 65.85 -6.11 1.75
N LEU A 3 65.89 -7.42 1.59
CA LEU A 3 64.77 -8.32 1.37
C LEU A 3 63.81 -8.39 2.59
N LEU A 4 64.32 -8.25 3.81
CA LEU A 4 63.52 -8.21 5.02
C LEU A 4 62.75 -6.89 5.19
N LEU A 5 63.33 -5.77 4.70
CA LEU A 5 62.65 -4.47 4.70
C LEU A 5 61.49 -4.40 3.69
N ILE A 6 61.65 -5.06 2.51
CA ILE A 6 60.59 -5.13 1.51
C ILE A 6 59.43 -6.01 1.99
N ALA A 7 59.70 -7.10 2.73
CA ALA A 7 58.67 -7.96 3.30
C ALA A 7 57.84 -7.26 4.42
N LEU A 8 58.41 -6.27 5.15
CA LEU A 8 57.70 -5.54 6.21
C LEU A 8 56.73 -4.48 5.63
N ILE A 9 56.97 -3.99 4.40
CA ILE A 9 56.11 -2.97 3.77
C ILE A 9 54.82 -3.58 3.17
N THR A 10 54.79 -4.89 2.93
CA THR A 10 53.62 -5.57 2.35
C THR A 10 52.56 -5.93 3.38
N TYR A 11 52.76 -5.75 4.67
CA TYR A 11 51.78 -6.04 5.72
C TYR A 11 50.95 -4.81 6.17
N THR A 12 51.23 -3.62 5.65
CA THR A 12 50.32 -2.47 5.82
C THR A 12 49.32 -2.44 4.68
N SER A 13 48.61 -3.54 4.43
CA SER A 13 47.49 -3.56 3.49
C SER A 13 46.31 -2.86 4.15
N CYS A 14 46.12 -1.72 3.73
CA CYS A 14 45.05 -0.78 3.73
C CYS A 14 43.66 -1.31 4.13
N ASN A 15 43.15 -0.83 5.24
CA ASN A 15 41.72 -0.63 5.48
C ASN A 15 41.16 0.51 4.58
N TYR A 16 41.88 0.90 3.51
CA TYR A 16 41.45 1.99 2.63
C TYR A 16 40.22 1.62 1.77
N LEU A 17 39.98 0.31 1.58
CA LEU A 17 38.80 -0.17 0.85
C LEU A 17 37.57 -0.39 1.77
N ASP A 18 37.77 -0.33 3.09
CA ASP A 18 36.69 -0.40 4.09
C ASP A 18 36.20 0.97 4.54
N ILE A 19 36.70 2.06 3.94
CA ILE A 19 36.14 3.40 4.14
C ILE A 19 34.85 3.46 3.32
N VAL A 20 33.75 3.07 3.96
CA VAL A 20 32.41 3.43 3.48
C VAL A 20 32.36 4.96 3.51
N PRO A 21 32.06 5.66 2.40
CA PRO A 21 31.91 7.09 2.42
C PRO A 21 30.94 7.50 3.53
N ASP A 22 31.30 8.49 4.34
CA ASP A 22 30.47 9.01 5.45
C ASP A 22 29.11 9.55 4.95
N GLU A 23 28.97 9.73 3.64
CA GLU A 23 27.75 10.19 2.95
C GLU A 23 26.81 9.04 2.53
N MET A 24 27.16 7.76 2.75
CA MET A 24 26.17 6.69 2.52
C MET A 24 25.22 6.65 3.72
N ASP A 25 23.96 7.01 3.45
CA ASP A 25 22.86 6.86 4.41
C ASP A 25 22.80 5.42 4.89
N ARG A 26 23.27 5.19 6.12
CA ARG A 26 23.15 3.90 6.79
C ARG A 26 21.73 3.77 7.34
N GLU A 27 21.20 2.56 7.34
CA GLU A 27 19.88 2.26 7.95
C GLU A 27 19.80 2.82 9.39
N GLU A 28 20.92 2.85 10.11
CA GLU A 28 21.04 3.40 11.48
C GLU A 28 20.72 4.90 11.55
N ASN A 29 21.12 5.68 10.53
CA ASN A 29 20.87 7.13 10.48
C ASN A 29 19.39 7.45 10.29
N ALA A 30 18.63 6.55 9.68
CA ALA A 30 17.19 6.69 9.47
C ALA A 30 16.37 6.62 10.77
N PHE A 31 16.98 6.18 11.87
CA PHE A 31 16.32 5.98 13.18
C PHE A 31 17.05 6.69 14.32
N GLU A 32 17.90 7.67 14.03
CA GLU A 32 18.73 8.36 15.03
C GLU A 32 17.93 9.34 15.91
N ASP A 33 16.81 9.88 15.41
CA ASP A 33 15.96 10.82 16.12
C ASP A 33 14.48 10.73 15.65
N PRO A 34 13.53 11.39 16.35
CA PRO A 34 12.11 11.38 15.97
C PRO A 34 11.82 11.98 14.59
N ASN A 35 12.59 12.97 14.12
CA ASN A 35 12.38 13.58 12.80
C ASN A 35 12.86 12.64 11.68
N ALA A 36 13.95 11.90 11.92
CA ALA A 36 14.42 10.88 11.00
C ALA A 36 13.36 9.77 10.85
N ALA A 37 12.81 9.28 11.96
CA ALA A 37 11.70 8.31 11.96
C ALA A 37 10.45 8.83 11.23
N LEU A 38 10.10 10.12 11.41
CA LEU A 38 8.99 10.75 10.69
C LEU A 38 9.23 10.79 9.18
N ARG A 39 10.44 11.19 8.75
CA ARG A 39 10.79 11.17 7.33
C ARG A 39 10.74 9.76 6.75
N TYR A 40 11.16 8.77 7.52
CA TYR A 40 11.13 7.38 7.07
C TYR A 40 9.71 6.85 6.89
N ILE A 41 8.81 7.07 7.85
CA ILE A 41 7.40 6.65 7.67
C ILE A 41 6.76 7.36 6.47
N TYR A 42 7.07 8.64 6.21
CA TYR A 42 6.60 9.32 5.01
C TYR A 42 7.17 8.70 3.72
N SER A 43 8.42 8.24 3.74
CA SER A 43 8.97 7.50 2.60
C SER A 43 8.26 6.18 2.36
N CYS A 44 7.72 5.53 3.41
CA CYS A 44 6.88 4.36 3.24
C CYS A 44 5.59 4.66 2.45
N TYR A 45 5.00 5.85 2.59
CA TYR A 45 3.83 6.26 1.78
C TYR A 45 4.16 6.52 0.31
N SER A 46 5.41 6.84 -0.03
CA SER A 46 5.80 7.19 -1.40
C SER A 46 5.65 6.05 -2.42
N TYR A 47 5.46 4.82 -1.96
CA TYR A 47 5.21 3.65 -2.81
C TYR A 47 3.74 3.46 -3.18
N LEU A 48 2.83 4.30 -2.64
CA LEU A 48 1.42 4.27 -3.04
C LEU A 48 1.28 4.70 -4.50
N PRO A 49 0.43 4.02 -5.28
CA PRO A 49 0.09 4.46 -6.62
C PRO A 49 -0.47 5.88 -6.59
N GLN A 50 -0.05 6.71 -7.54
CA GLN A 50 -0.54 8.09 -7.66
C GLN A 50 -1.66 8.12 -8.69
N GLU A 51 -2.88 8.36 -8.24
CA GLU A 51 -4.09 8.32 -9.07
C GLU A 51 -4.18 9.47 -10.09
N ASN A 52 -3.34 10.50 -9.96
CA ASN A 52 -3.26 11.62 -10.88
C ASN A 52 -2.22 11.45 -12.01
N GLN A 53 -1.62 10.27 -12.13
CA GLN A 53 -0.62 9.95 -13.16
C GLN A 53 -1.19 9.03 -14.24
N SER A 54 -0.60 9.07 -15.42
CA SER A 54 -1.02 8.27 -16.58
C SER A 54 -0.95 6.75 -16.37
N GLY A 55 -0.30 6.30 -15.30
CA GLY A 55 -0.26 4.91 -14.86
C GLY A 55 -1.34 4.52 -13.84
N ALA A 56 -2.26 5.43 -13.48
CA ALA A 56 -3.36 5.13 -12.56
C ALA A 56 -4.35 4.15 -13.18
N ILE A 57 -4.50 2.98 -12.56
CA ILE A 57 -5.39 1.92 -13.07
C ILE A 57 -6.85 2.23 -12.75
N ASP A 58 -7.14 2.74 -11.55
CA ASP A 58 -8.50 2.81 -11.03
C ASP A 58 -9.40 3.81 -11.78
N MET A 59 -8.85 4.97 -12.11
CA MET A 59 -9.63 6.04 -12.72
C MET A 59 -9.56 6.08 -14.25
N LEU A 60 -8.49 5.53 -14.84
CA LEU A 60 -8.16 5.74 -16.24
C LEU A 60 -8.29 4.49 -17.11
N THR A 61 -8.62 3.33 -16.53
CA THR A 61 -8.65 2.04 -17.25
C THR A 61 -10.06 1.46 -17.39
N SER A 62 -11.07 2.30 -17.32
CA SER A 62 -12.47 1.93 -17.56
C SER A 62 -12.98 2.49 -18.90
N ASP A 63 -14.18 2.08 -19.32
CA ASP A 63 -14.86 2.55 -20.51
C ASP A 63 -15.56 3.92 -20.34
N GLU A 64 -15.52 4.48 -19.12
CA GLU A 64 -16.07 5.82 -18.84
C GLU A 64 -15.14 6.96 -19.27
N ILE A 65 -13.84 6.68 -19.47
CA ILE A 65 -12.84 7.68 -19.82
C ILE A 65 -12.14 7.29 -21.13
N VAL A 66 -12.13 8.21 -22.08
CA VAL A 66 -11.42 8.07 -23.35
C VAL A 66 -10.45 9.24 -23.53
N THR A 67 -9.24 8.94 -23.99
CA THR A 67 -8.26 9.95 -24.35
C THR A 67 -8.19 10.11 -25.88
N PRO A 68 -8.02 11.34 -26.38
CA PRO A 68 -7.68 11.55 -27.80
C PRO A 68 -6.21 11.26 -28.11
N PHE A 69 -5.38 11.00 -27.11
CA PHE A 69 -3.94 10.79 -27.26
C PHE A 69 -3.61 9.31 -27.24
N GLU A 70 -3.15 8.77 -28.35
CA GLU A 70 -2.82 7.35 -28.51
C GLU A 70 -1.57 6.93 -27.70
N ASN A 71 -0.75 7.89 -27.24
CA ASN A 71 0.51 7.64 -26.54
C ASN A 71 0.33 7.47 -25.03
N GLU A 72 -0.86 7.69 -24.50
CA GLU A 72 -1.12 7.55 -23.06
C GLU A 72 -1.05 6.09 -22.62
N VAL A 73 -0.34 5.84 -21.53
CA VAL A 73 -0.09 4.48 -21.01
C VAL A 73 -1.40 3.74 -20.74
N PHE A 74 -2.39 4.41 -20.16
CA PHE A 74 -3.69 3.81 -19.89
C PHE A 74 -4.48 3.46 -21.16
N ALA A 75 -4.28 4.18 -22.27
CA ALA A 75 -4.93 3.86 -23.54
C ALA A 75 -4.42 2.50 -24.08
N ILE A 76 -3.11 2.25 -23.96
CA ILE A 76 -2.50 0.96 -24.34
C ILE A 76 -3.10 -0.18 -23.51
N PHE A 77 -3.32 0.07 -22.21
CA PHE A 77 -3.96 -0.88 -21.30
C PHE A 77 -5.41 -1.16 -21.71
N LEU A 78 -6.21 -0.11 -21.98
CA LEU A 78 -7.60 -0.23 -22.44
C LEU A 78 -7.76 -1.01 -23.75
N TRP A 79 -6.79 -0.90 -24.66
CA TRP A 79 -6.80 -1.66 -25.92
C TRP A 79 -6.39 -3.13 -25.75
N GLY A 80 -6.02 -3.55 -24.52
CA GLY A 80 -5.57 -4.91 -24.26
C GLY A 80 -4.18 -5.22 -24.85
N ASN A 81 -3.39 -4.22 -25.20
CA ASN A 81 -2.06 -4.37 -25.79
C ASN A 81 -0.99 -4.60 -24.73
N TYR A 82 -1.21 -5.57 -23.86
CA TYR A 82 -0.27 -5.96 -22.81
C TYR A 82 -0.20 -7.48 -22.65
N THR A 83 0.93 -7.95 -22.13
CA THR A 83 1.17 -9.37 -21.86
C THR A 83 1.82 -9.54 -20.48
N SER A 84 1.93 -10.77 -19.99
CA SER A 84 2.65 -11.08 -18.75
C SER A 84 4.14 -10.70 -18.79
N THR A 85 4.74 -10.63 -19.98
CA THR A 85 6.14 -10.22 -20.18
C THR A 85 6.30 -8.75 -20.55
N SER A 86 5.21 -8.08 -20.94
CA SER A 86 5.14 -6.65 -21.23
C SER A 86 3.85 -6.07 -20.65
N PRO A 87 3.80 -5.86 -19.33
CA PRO A 87 2.54 -5.52 -18.63
C PRO A 87 2.08 -4.08 -18.84
N VAL A 88 2.87 -3.21 -19.44
CA VAL A 88 2.64 -1.76 -19.63
C VAL A 88 2.56 -1.01 -18.29
N ILE A 89 1.66 -1.45 -17.40
CA ILE A 89 1.52 -0.95 -16.02
C ILE A 89 1.84 -2.11 -15.06
N SER A 90 2.79 -1.92 -14.15
CA SER A 90 3.18 -2.92 -13.16
C SER A 90 3.46 -2.28 -11.80
N TYR A 91 2.73 -2.73 -10.80
CA TYR A 91 2.94 -2.32 -9.41
C TYR A 91 3.72 -3.34 -8.58
N TRP A 92 4.07 -4.51 -9.16
CA TRP A 92 4.68 -5.61 -8.42
C TRP A 92 5.92 -5.17 -7.63
N ASN A 93 6.93 -4.68 -8.30
CA ASN A 93 8.19 -4.32 -7.64
C ASN A 93 8.03 -3.14 -6.67
N THR A 94 7.27 -2.13 -7.05
CA THR A 94 7.05 -0.93 -6.24
C THR A 94 6.36 -1.27 -4.93
N LEU A 95 5.28 -2.05 -4.97
CA LEU A 95 4.53 -2.41 -3.76
C LEU A 95 5.32 -3.36 -2.85
N TYR A 96 6.09 -4.32 -3.41
CA TYR A 96 6.99 -5.15 -2.60
C TYR A 96 8.14 -4.36 -1.98
N SER A 97 8.66 -3.34 -2.68
CA SER A 97 9.62 -2.41 -2.08
C SER A 97 9.00 -1.64 -0.92
N GLY A 98 7.76 -1.17 -1.08
CA GLY A 98 7.01 -0.52 0.00
C GLY A 98 6.80 -1.44 1.22
N LEU A 99 6.42 -2.70 0.99
CA LEU A 99 6.29 -3.70 2.06
C LEU A 99 7.60 -3.87 2.84
N ARG A 100 8.72 -4.01 2.11
CA ARG A 100 10.03 -4.12 2.73
C ARG A 100 10.35 -2.90 3.61
N GLN A 101 10.14 -1.68 3.11
CA GLN A 101 10.40 -0.47 3.88
C GLN A 101 9.54 -0.39 5.14
N CYS A 102 8.27 -0.77 5.06
CA CYS A 102 7.39 -0.82 6.24
C CYS A 102 7.88 -1.84 7.29
N HIS A 103 8.36 -3.01 6.86
CA HIS A 103 8.91 -4.00 7.79
C HIS A 103 10.23 -3.56 8.43
N ILE A 104 11.12 -2.91 7.67
CA ILE A 104 12.34 -2.30 8.22
C ILE A 104 11.98 -1.23 9.25
N PHE A 105 10.96 -0.41 8.96
CA PHE A 105 10.46 0.59 9.90
C PHE A 105 9.97 -0.05 11.21
N LEU A 106 9.12 -1.05 11.13
CA LEU A 106 8.59 -1.75 12.31
C LEU A 106 9.69 -2.41 13.17
N LYS A 107 10.72 -2.91 12.55
CA LYS A 107 11.87 -3.53 13.23
C LYS A 107 12.70 -2.52 14.05
N ASN A 108 12.68 -1.25 13.66
CA ASN A 108 13.57 -0.22 14.20
C ASN A 108 12.86 0.89 14.99
N VAL A 109 11.55 1.14 14.78
CA VAL A 109 10.81 2.26 15.40
C VAL A 109 10.88 2.27 16.93
N ASP A 110 10.95 1.09 17.57
CA ASP A 110 11.07 0.96 19.02
C ASP A 110 12.42 1.42 19.57
N LYS A 111 13.43 1.51 18.71
CA LYS A 111 14.81 1.87 19.09
C LYS A 111 15.08 3.36 18.96
N VAL A 112 14.14 4.15 18.38
CA VAL A 112 14.32 5.59 18.10
C VAL A 112 14.45 6.37 19.41
N PRO A 113 15.61 7.02 19.68
CA PRO A 113 15.78 7.80 20.89
C PRO A 113 14.86 9.02 20.92
N GLY A 114 14.26 9.31 22.08
CA GLY A 114 13.42 10.49 22.28
C GLY A 114 12.04 10.45 21.62
N LEU A 115 11.69 9.38 20.91
CA LEU A 115 10.35 9.22 20.35
C LEU A 115 9.35 8.87 21.47
N SER A 116 8.31 9.68 21.61
CA SER A 116 7.27 9.42 22.62
C SER A 116 6.52 8.12 22.30
N THR A 117 6.00 7.46 23.34
CA THR A 117 5.22 6.22 23.17
C THR A 117 4.00 6.44 22.26
N GLN A 118 3.34 7.58 22.36
CA GLN A 118 2.18 7.90 21.53
C GLN A 118 2.55 8.00 20.04
N LEU A 119 3.62 8.72 19.69
CA LEU A 119 4.11 8.84 18.32
C LEU A 119 4.64 7.51 17.79
N ARG A 120 5.30 6.75 18.64
CA ARG A 120 5.80 5.41 18.28
C ARG A 120 4.65 4.50 17.88
N ASN A 121 3.62 4.44 18.69
CA ASN A 121 2.43 3.63 18.42
C ASN A 121 1.72 4.08 17.13
N ASP A 122 1.52 5.40 16.95
CA ASP A 122 0.90 5.93 15.73
C ASP A 122 1.73 5.61 14.48
N TYR A 123 3.06 5.80 14.53
CA TYR A 123 3.93 5.50 13.37
C TYR A 123 3.96 3.99 13.06
N ALA A 124 4.02 3.14 14.09
CA ALA A 124 3.94 1.70 13.91
C ALA A 124 2.59 1.28 13.32
N ALA A 125 1.50 1.89 13.77
CA ALA A 125 0.17 1.63 13.23
C ALA A 125 0.03 2.10 11.77
N GLN A 126 0.62 3.23 11.39
CA GLN A 126 0.69 3.67 10.00
C GLN A 126 1.45 2.67 9.12
N ALA A 127 2.58 2.14 9.59
CA ALA A 127 3.33 1.12 8.86
C ALA A 127 2.52 -0.17 8.70
N LYS A 128 1.80 -0.62 9.73
CA LYS A 128 0.90 -1.78 9.65
C LYS A 128 -0.26 -1.56 8.68
N PHE A 129 -0.85 -0.35 8.69
CA PHE A 129 -1.85 0.04 7.70
C PHE A 129 -1.30 -0.09 6.28
N LEU A 130 -0.12 0.47 6.01
CA LEU A 130 0.51 0.39 4.70
C LEU A 130 0.82 -1.05 4.29
N ILE A 131 1.27 -1.90 5.21
CA ILE A 131 1.47 -3.33 4.93
C ILE A 131 0.15 -3.98 4.49
N GLY A 132 -0.94 -3.78 5.22
CA GLY A 132 -2.26 -4.29 4.86
C GLY A 132 -2.75 -3.74 3.52
N TYR A 133 -2.56 -2.44 3.28
CA TYR A 133 -3.00 -1.78 2.06
C TYR A 133 -2.17 -2.19 0.83
N TYR A 134 -0.85 -2.31 0.95
CA TYR A 134 0.00 -2.81 -0.13
C TYR A 134 -0.33 -4.26 -0.52
N HIS A 135 -0.59 -5.12 0.47
CA HIS A 135 -1.05 -6.47 0.19
C HIS A 135 -2.41 -6.46 -0.53
N TYR A 136 -3.35 -5.62 -0.11
CA TYR A 136 -4.62 -5.46 -0.81
C TYR A 136 -4.45 -5.01 -2.26
N LEU A 137 -3.60 -4.01 -2.54
CA LEU A 137 -3.32 -3.55 -3.90
C LEU A 137 -2.68 -4.64 -4.76
N LEU A 138 -1.75 -5.42 -4.18
CA LEU A 138 -1.15 -6.58 -4.85
C LEU A 138 -2.19 -7.66 -5.14
N ILE A 139 -3.04 -8.01 -4.18
CA ILE A 139 -4.12 -9.00 -4.33
C ILE A 139 -5.08 -8.57 -5.44
N ARG A 140 -5.47 -7.30 -5.46
CA ARG A 140 -6.38 -6.75 -6.47
C ARG A 140 -5.81 -6.86 -7.89
N CYS A 141 -4.51 -6.60 -8.07
CA CYS A 141 -3.87 -6.64 -9.38
C CYS A 141 -3.44 -8.05 -9.81
N TYR A 142 -3.05 -8.91 -8.88
CA TYR A 142 -2.35 -10.18 -9.20
C TYR A 142 -2.99 -11.44 -8.58
N GLY A 143 -4.08 -11.30 -7.82
CA GLY A 143 -4.73 -12.41 -7.10
C GLY A 143 -3.86 -12.94 -5.97
N PRO A 144 -3.59 -14.26 -5.91
CA PRO A 144 -2.65 -14.85 -4.95
C PRO A 144 -1.27 -14.24 -5.09
N ILE A 145 -0.63 -13.89 -3.97
CA ILE A 145 0.65 -13.18 -3.93
C ILE A 145 1.66 -13.90 -3.02
N ILE A 146 2.90 -13.46 -3.04
CA ILE A 146 3.90 -13.87 -2.06
C ILE A 146 3.67 -13.03 -0.81
N LEU A 147 3.35 -13.67 0.33
CA LEU A 147 3.21 -12.97 1.59
C LEU A 147 4.57 -12.56 2.14
N ILE A 148 4.71 -11.28 2.47
CA ILE A 148 5.88 -10.75 3.17
C ILE A 148 5.46 -10.43 4.61
N GLN A 149 5.98 -11.22 5.55
CA GLN A 149 5.64 -11.14 6.97
C GLN A 149 6.76 -10.56 7.84
N GLY A 150 7.84 -10.10 7.21
CA GLY A 150 8.99 -9.54 7.89
C GLY A 150 10.02 -8.93 6.95
N ASP A 151 11.14 -8.45 7.51
CA ASP A 151 12.29 -7.98 6.73
C ASP A 151 13.08 -9.20 6.22
N GLU A 152 12.79 -9.61 5.00
CA GLU A 152 13.46 -10.72 4.35
C GLU A 152 14.85 -10.34 3.83
N SER A 153 15.79 -11.29 3.86
CA SER A 153 17.13 -11.07 3.37
C SER A 153 17.15 -10.88 1.85
N ILE A 154 17.82 -9.80 1.39
CA ILE A 154 18.10 -9.55 -0.02
C ILE A 154 19.09 -10.57 -0.64
N SER A 155 19.78 -11.34 0.21
CA SER A 155 20.73 -12.38 -0.22
C SER A 155 20.10 -13.77 -0.38
N THR A 156 18.76 -13.87 -0.33
CA THR A 156 18.04 -15.12 -0.58
C THR A 156 18.31 -15.59 -2.00
N LEU A 157 18.74 -16.85 -2.15
CA LEU A 157 18.98 -17.43 -3.45
C LEU A 157 17.66 -17.68 -4.20
N PRO A 158 17.64 -17.60 -5.53
CA PRO A 158 16.40 -17.76 -6.33
C PRO A 158 15.64 -19.06 -6.08
N GLU A 159 16.32 -20.15 -5.81
CA GLU A 159 15.71 -21.44 -5.46
C GLU A 159 14.93 -21.42 -4.14
N ASN A 160 15.27 -20.47 -3.26
CA ASN A 160 14.65 -20.30 -1.95
C ASN A 160 13.57 -19.19 -1.94
N TYR A 161 13.27 -18.58 -3.09
CA TYR A 161 12.19 -17.61 -3.14
C TYR A 161 10.86 -18.26 -2.75
N ALA A 162 10.11 -17.58 -1.89
CA ALA A 162 8.80 -18.02 -1.46
C ALA A 162 7.85 -18.22 -2.66
N ALA A 163 6.99 -19.21 -2.54
CA ALA A 163 5.89 -19.41 -3.48
C ALA A 163 4.76 -18.41 -3.19
N ARG A 164 3.85 -18.21 -4.15
CA ARG A 164 2.60 -17.52 -3.88
C ARG A 164 1.78 -18.30 -2.85
N SER A 165 1.20 -17.60 -1.90
CA SER A 165 0.29 -18.14 -0.89
C SER A 165 -1.15 -18.22 -1.41
N PRO A 166 -2.00 -19.12 -0.91
CA PRO A 166 -3.42 -19.12 -1.21
C PRO A 166 -4.09 -17.78 -0.96
N LEU A 167 -5.05 -17.42 -1.80
CA LEU A 167 -5.73 -16.12 -1.74
C LEU A 167 -6.31 -15.83 -0.35
N ASP A 168 -6.95 -16.82 0.27
CA ASP A 168 -7.60 -16.63 1.57
C ASP A 168 -6.57 -16.34 2.68
N GLU A 169 -5.40 -16.97 2.63
CA GLU A 169 -4.29 -16.65 3.54
C GLU A 169 -3.76 -15.23 3.32
N CYS A 170 -3.66 -14.80 2.06
CA CYS A 170 -3.25 -13.44 1.72
C CYS A 170 -4.21 -12.40 2.28
N ILE A 171 -5.51 -12.64 2.14
CA ILE A 171 -6.58 -11.76 2.64
C ILE A 171 -6.59 -11.74 4.17
N GLU A 172 -6.45 -12.89 4.81
CA GLU A 172 -6.44 -12.99 6.27
C GLU A 172 -5.29 -12.21 6.88
N TYR A 173 -4.08 -12.36 6.33
CA TYR A 173 -2.91 -11.60 6.78
C TYR A 173 -3.08 -10.09 6.58
N ALA A 174 -3.55 -9.66 5.41
CA ALA A 174 -3.78 -8.24 5.15
C ALA A 174 -4.86 -7.65 6.08
N CYS A 175 -5.95 -8.40 6.36
CA CYS A 175 -6.97 -8.02 7.35
C CYS A 175 -6.37 -7.89 8.75
N GLN A 176 -5.52 -8.85 9.16
CA GLN A 176 -4.85 -8.79 10.45
C GLN A 176 -4.02 -7.52 10.60
N MET A 177 -3.23 -7.17 9.60
CA MET A 177 -2.41 -5.93 9.63
C MET A 177 -3.29 -4.67 9.77
N LEU A 178 -4.42 -4.62 9.06
CA LEU A 178 -5.37 -3.52 9.17
C LEU A 178 -6.04 -3.48 10.56
N ASP A 179 -6.43 -4.61 11.13
CA ASP A 179 -7.03 -4.70 12.47
C ASP A 179 -6.04 -4.26 13.56
N GLU A 180 -4.78 -4.67 13.45
CA GLU A 180 -3.73 -4.20 14.36
C GLU A 180 -3.49 -2.70 14.24
N ALA A 181 -3.55 -2.15 13.02
CA ALA A 181 -3.40 -0.73 12.80
C ALA A 181 -4.53 0.09 13.44
N VAL A 182 -5.77 -0.38 13.36
CA VAL A 182 -6.96 0.30 13.94
C VAL A 182 -6.79 0.63 15.42
N THR A 183 -6.02 -0.18 16.17
CA THR A 183 -5.87 -0.04 17.62
C THR A 183 -5.19 1.27 18.02
N ASP A 184 -4.19 1.71 17.27
CA ASP A 184 -3.35 2.86 17.61
C ASP A 184 -3.49 4.04 16.62
N LEU A 185 -4.20 3.85 15.50
CA LEU A 185 -4.50 4.93 14.56
C LEU A 185 -5.60 5.85 15.11
N PRO A 186 -5.45 7.18 14.97
CA PRO A 186 -6.53 8.11 15.29
C PRO A 186 -7.70 7.94 14.30
N THR A 187 -8.91 8.30 14.74
CA THR A 187 -10.10 8.31 13.88
C THR A 187 -10.06 9.45 12.85
N VAL A 188 -9.46 10.57 13.23
CA VAL A 188 -9.30 11.78 12.40
C VAL A 188 -7.89 12.34 12.61
N ARG A 189 -7.24 12.80 11.56
CA ARG A 189 -5.97 13.51 11.68
C ARG A 189 -6.19 14.95 12.11
N PRO A 190 -5.47 15.42 13.14
CA PRO A 190 -5.76 16.71 13.79
C PRO A 190 -5.37 17.93 12.95
N THR A 191 -4.44 17.78 12.02
CA THR A 191 -3.90 18.91 11.25
C THR A 191 -3.97 18.67 9.74
N ILE A 192 -4.04 19.76 8.98
CA ILE A 192 -4.02 19.72 7.50
C ILE A 192 -2.71 19.14 6.94
N TYR A 193 -1.62 19.21 7.70
CA TYR A 193 -0.32 18.65 7.30
C TYR A 193 -0.29 17.12 7.40
N GLU A 194 -1.22 16.52 8.14
CA GLU A 194 -1.40 15.08 8.28
C GLU A 194 -2.51 14.54 7.38
N TYR A 195 -3.11 15.41 6.59
CA TYR A 195 -4.12 15.01 5.61
C TYR A 195 -3.51 14.02 4.60
N GLY A 196 -4.20 12.91 4.42
CA GLY A 196 -3.69 11.79 3.61
C GLY A 196 -2.97 10.69 4.40
N LEU A 197 -2.60 10.92 5.67
CA LEU A 197 -2.08 9.85 6.52
C LEU A 197 -3.21 8.90 6.96
N ALA A 198 -2.85 7.65 7.19
CA ALA A 198 -3.78 6.60 7.61
C ALA A 198 -4.56 6.97 8.87
N THR A 199 -5.85 6.64 8.88
CA THR A 199 -6.77 6.71 10.01
C THR A 199 -7.37 5.34 10.29
N SER A 200 -7.91 5.13 11.50
CA SER A 200 -8.61 3.89 11.84
C SER A 200 -9.85 3.68 10.97
N VAL A 201 -10.48 4.75 10.53
CA VAL A 201 -11.62 4.73 9.60
C VAL A 201 -11.19 4.25 8.22
N ALA A 202 -10.09 4.78 7.70
CA ALA A 202 -9.53 4.34 6.43
C ALA A 202 -9.13 2.85 6.45
N ALA A 203 -8.52 2.38 7.56
CA ALA A 203 -8.15 0.97 7.72
C ALA A 203 -9.38 0.04 7.70
N LYS A 204 -10.47 0.41 8.39
CA LYS A 204 -11.73 -0.35 8.35
C LYS A 204 -12.35 -0.36 6.96
N ALA A 205 -12.35 0.78 6.25
CA ALA A 205 -12.89 0.89 4.91
C ALA A 205 -12.10 0.03 3.89
N VAL A 206 -10.77 0.03 3.95
CA VAL A 206 -9.92 -0.82 3.11
C VAL A 206 -10.18 -2.30 3.39
N LYS A 207 -10.27 -2.69 4.67
CA LYS A 207 -10.61 -4.07 5.07
C LYS A 207 -11.97 -4.49 4.51
N ALA A 208 -12.98 -3.65 4.65
CA ALA A 208 -14.34 -3.93 4.16
C ALA A 208 -14.35 -4.12 2.63
N LYS A 209 -13.66 -3.24 1.89
CA LYS A 209 -13.53 -3.33 0.43
C LYS A 209 -12.81 -4.61 0.00
N MET A 210 -11.74 -5.00 0.70
CA MET A 210 -10.99 -6.23 0.42
C MET A 210 -11.83 -7.49 0.69
N LEU A 211 -12.59 -7.53 1.77
CA LEU A 211 -13.47 -8.66 2.09
C LEU A 211 -14.63 -8.79 1.09
N LEU A 212 -15.18 -7.66 0.62
CA LEU A 212 -16.17 -7.68 -0.47
C LEU A 212 -15.58 -8.27 -1.75
N TYR A 213 -14.37 -7.87 -2.09
CA TYR A 213 -13.63 -8.38 -3.25
C TYR A 213 -13.45 -9.91 -3.15
N ALA A 214 -13.03 -10.40 -1.97
CA ALA A 214 -12.86 -11.83 -1.68
C ALA A 214 -14.16 -12.65 -1.73
N ALA A 215 -15.30 -12.02 -1.42
CA ALA A 215 -16.61 -12.67 -1.47
C ALA A 215 -17.20 -12.73 -2.89
N SER A 216 -16.68 -11.92 -3.83
CA SER A 216 -17.20 -11.82 -5.19
C SER A 216 -17.10 -13.14 -5.97
N PRO A 217 -18.00 -13.37 -6.95
CA PRO A 217 -18.06 -14.64 -7.69
C PRO A 217 -16.77 -14.99 -8.43
N LEU A 218 -15.94 -14.01 -8.79
CA LEU A 218 -14.66 -14.25 -9.45
C LEU A 218 -13.68 -15.00 -8.51
N PHE A 219 -13.72 -14.72 -7.20
CA PHE A 219 -12.75 -15.23 -6.22
C PHE A 219 -13.30 -16.25 -5.25
N ASN A 220 -14.62 -16.43 -5.19
CA ASN A 220 -15.29 -17.30 -4.23
C ASN A 220 -15.92 -18.50 -4.93
N GLY A 221 -15.17 -19.58 -5.05
CA GLY A 221 -15.66 -20.84 -5.60
C GLY A 221 -15.65 -20.91 -7.13
N ASN A 222 -14.80 -20.13 -7.80
CA ASN A 222 -14.72 -20.13 -9.26
C ASN A 222 -13.83 -21.25 -9.77
N THR A 223 -14.42 -22.37 -10.15
CA THR A 223 -13.71 -23.52 -10.73
C THR A 223 -13.48 -23.37 -12.24
N GLU A 224 -14.23 -22.51 -12.93
CA GLU A 224 -14.10 -22.31 -14.37
C GLU A 224 -12.71 -21.78 -14.73
N PHE A 225 -12.23 -20.76 -13.99
CA PHE A 225 -10.93 -20.14 -14.26
C PHE A 225 -9.79 -20.72 -13.43
N TYR A 226 -10.06 -21.28 -12.24
CA TYR A 226 -9.01 -21.55 -11.25
C TYR A 226 -8.85 -23.00 -10.83
N ALA A 227 -9.58 -23.95 -11.43
CA ALA A 227 -9.50 -25.39 -11.06
C ALA A 227 -8.05 -25.93 -11.01
N ASN A 228 -7.18 -25.47 -11.88
CA ASN A 228 -5.79 -25.93 -12.00
C ASN A 228 -4.75 -24.88 -11.58
N PHE A 229 -5.18 -23.79 -10.94
CA PHE A 229 -4.27 -22.73 -10.56
C PHE A 229 -3.56 -23.07 -9.25
N LYS A 230 -2.28 -23.46 -9.37
CA LYS A 230 -1.43 -23.92 -8.27
C LYS A 230 -0.08 -23.18 -8.29
N ASN A 231 0.56 -23.10 -7.12
CA ASN A 231 1.92 -22.62 -7.01
C ASN A 231 2.96 -23.72 -7.39
N LYS A 232 4.26 -23.36 -7.29
CA LYS A 232 5.38 -24.27 -7.57
C LYS A 232 5.40 -25.52 -6.68
N ASP A 233 4.75 -25.46 -5.51
CA ASP A 233 4.69 -26.53 -4.52
C ASP A 233 3.39 -27.36 -4.64
N ASN A 234 2.65 -27.20 -5.74
CA ASN A 234 1.37 -27.82 -6.04
C ASN A 234 0.21 -27.45 -5.10
N GLN A 235 0.35 -26.40 -4.29
CA GLN A 235 -0.73 -25.90 -3.46
C GLN A 235 -1.76 -25.16 -4.31
N VAL A 236 -3.04 -25.41 -4.08
CA VAL A 236 -4.15 -24.71 -4.75
C VAL A 236 -4.18 -23.26 -4.24
N LEU A 237 -4.18 -22.31 -5.19
CA LEU A 237 -4.06 -20.90 -4.88
C LEU A 237 -5.40 -20.18 -4.71
N MET A 238 -6.48 -20.70 -5.27
CA MET A 238 -7.81 -20.08 -5.22
C MET A 238 -8.80 -20.99 -4.53
N PRO A 239 -9.76 -20.44 -3.77
CA PRO A 239 -10.84 -21.25 -3.19
C PRO A 239 -11.73 -21.80 -4.32
N LEU A 240 -11.84 -23.12 -4.37
CA LEU A 240 -12.64 -23.83 -5.40
C LEU A 240 -14.09 -24.10 -4.95
N GLU A 241 -14.36 -23.95 -3.66
CA GLU A 241 -15.69 -24.11 -3.09
C GLU A 241 -16.27 -22.75 -2.73
N TYR A 242 -17.57 -22.56 -3.02
CA TYR A 242 -18.27 -21.33 -2.65
C TYR A 242 -18.51 -21.30 -1.14
N ASP A 243 -18.06 -20.22 -0.49
CA ASP A 243 -18.29 -19.97 0.94
C ASP A 243 -19.18 -18.73 1.15
N PHE A 244 -20.44 -18.97 1.54
CA PHE A 244 -21.40 -17.91 1.85
C PHE A 244 -20.92 -17.00 3.02
N LYS A 245 -20.15 -17.52 3.95
CA LYS A 245 -19.66 -16.75 5.11
C LYS A 245 -18.77 -15.58 4.71
N LYS A 246 -18.15 -15.61 3.53
CA LYS A 246 -17.37 -14.48 3.02
C LYS A 246 -18.24 -13.23 2.81
N TRP A 247 -19.49 -13.41 2.36
CA TRP A 247 -20.45 -12.31 2.24
C TRP A 247 -20.87 -11.76 3.60
N ASP A 248 -21.07 -12.61 4.60
CA ASP A 248 -21.39 -12.16 5.95
C ASP A 248 -20.22 -11.38 6.57
N LYS A 249 -18.98 -11.85 6.39
CA LYS A 249 -17.79 -11.11 6.84
C LYS A 249 -17.67 -9.74 6.15
N ALA A 250 -17.89 -9.69 4.85
CA ALA A 250 -17.85 -8.43 4.08
C ALA A 250 -18.94 -7.46 4.55
N ARG A 251 -20.18 -7.94 4.73
CA ARG A 251 -21.31 -7.14 5.24
C ARG A 251 -20.99 -6.56 6.61
N THR A 252 -20.54 -7.39 7.55
CA THR A 252 -20.20 -6.94 8.91
C THR A 252 -19.10 -5.87 8.90
N ALA A 253 -18.03 -6.11 8.14
CA ALA A 253 -16.93 -5.14 8.03
C ALA A 253 -17.37 -3.81 7.39
N MET A 254 -18.29 -3.85 6.43
CA MET A 254 -18.87 -2.64 5.82
C MET A 254 -19.73 -1.85 6.81
N GLU A 255 -20.58 -2.54 7.57
CA GLU A 255 -21.39 -1.92 8.63
C GLU A 255 -20.50 -1.23 9.68
N GLU A 256 -19.44 -1.91 10.13
CA GLU A 256 -18.45 -1.35 11.07
C GLU A 256 -17.71 -0.15 10.50
N ALA A 257 -17.33 -0.20 9.22
CA ALA A 257 -16.65 0.91 8.55
C ALA A 257 -17.57 2.14 8.40
N ILE A 258 -18.84 1.93 8.00
CA ILE A 258 -19.83 3.00 7.87
C ILE A 258 -20.12 3.66 9.22
N ILE A 259 -20.29 2.89 10.28
CA ILE A 259 -20.50 3.42 11.62
C ILE A 259 -19.30 4.25 12.05
N ALA A 260 -18.09 3.70 11.93
CA ALA A 260 -16.86 4.41 12.29
C ALA A 260 -16.66 5.70 11.48
N ALA A 261 -16.99 5.68 10.18
CA ALA A 261 -16.92 6.87 9.34
C ALA A 261 -17.89 7.97 9.80
N LYS A 262 -19.14 7.61 10.08
CA LYS A 262 -20.14 8.56 10.58
C LYS A 262 -19.76 9.13 11.95
N ASP A 263 -19.27 8.30 12.86
CA ASP A 263 -18.84 8.72 14.19
C ASP A 263 -17.62 9.67 14.12
N ALA A 264 -16.78 9.52 13.10
CA ALA A 264 -15.66 10.41 12.80
C ALA A 264 -16.06 11.70 12.04
N GLY A 265 -17.35 11.87 11.70
CA GLY A 265 -17.89 13.05 11.02
C GLY A 265 -17.83 12.98 9.49
N HIS A 266 -17.52 11.81 8.92
CA HIS A 266 -17.65 11.58 7.48
C HIS A 266 -19.11 11.42 7.08
N ASP A 267 -19.45 11.93 5.90
CA ASP A 267 -20.80 11.85 5.34
C ASP A 267 -20.72 12.08 3.82
N LEU A 268 -21.83 11.86 3.12
CA LEU A 268 -21.93 12.19 1.69
C LEU A 268 -21.71 13.69 1.48
N TYR A 269 -21.05 14.04 0.36
CA TYR A 269 -20.82 15.41 -0.03
C TYR A 269 -22.11 16.05 -0.53
N MET A 270 -22.79 16.76 0.35
CA MET A 270 -24.11 17.37 0.10
C MET A 270 -24.09 18.90 0.25
N THR A 271 -22.89 19.51 0.20
CA THR A 271 -22.76 20.95 0.40
C THR A 271 -23.24 21.71 -0.83
N ASP A 272 -24.02 22.76 -0.61
CA ASP A 272 -24.43 23.73 -1.62
C ASP A 272 -23.65 25.05 -1.48
N ASN A 273 -22.77 25.13 -0.46
CA ASN A 273 -21.91 26.28 -0.23
C ASN A 273 -20.63 26.14 -1.08
N TYR A 274 -20.67 26.66 -2.26
CA TYR A 274 -19.53 26.74 -3.14
C TYR A 274 -18.94 28.14 -3.19
N ASN A 275 -17.64 28.21 -3.42
CA ASN A 275 -16.95 29.48 -3.59
C ASN A 275 -17.35 30.11 -4.93
N SER A 276 -18.11 31.21 -4.88
CA SER A 276 -18.59 31.93 -6.05
C SER A 276 -17.49 32.49 -6.97
N ASN A 277 -16.22 32.40 -6.56
CA ASN A 277 -15.08 32.84 -7.36
C ASN A 277 -14.54 31.74 -8.30
N LEU A 278 -14.99 30.52 -8.18
CA LEU A 278 -14.63 29.42 -9.09
C LEU A 278 -15.66 29.35 -10.21
N ASN A 279 -15.29 29.73 -11.40
CA ASN A 279 -16.13 29.87 -12.59
C ASN A 279 -16.00 28.65 -13.53
N PRO A 280 -17.01 28.33 -14.33
CA PRO A 280 -18.46 28.48 -14.18
C PRO A 280 -19.06 27.27 -13.45
N TYR A 281 -20.04 27.54 -12.60
CA TYR A 281 -20.75 26.48 -11.89
C TYR A 281 -21.72 25.76 -12.83
N PRO A 282 -21.88 24.45 -12.72
CA PRO A 282 -23.10 23.84 -13.21
C PRO A 282 -24.27 24.46 -12.43
N GLU A 283 -25.28 24.96 -13.13
CA GLU A 283 -26.52 25.48 -12.51
C GLU A 283 -27.29 24.37 -11.79
N ASP A 284 -27.10 23.12 -12.22
CA ASP A 284 -27.70 21.94 -11.60
C ASP A 284 -26.96 21.58 -10.30
N PRO A 285 -27.64 21.59 -9.13
CA PRO A 285 -27.02 21.21 -7.85
C PRO A 285 -26.42 19.79 -7.83
N ILE A 286 -26.98 18.85 -8.57
CA ILE A 286 -26.46 17.48 -8.63
C ILE A 286 -25.11 17.45 -9.35
N GLN A 287 -25.04 18.09 -10.52
CA GLN A 287 -23.78 18.20 -11.28
C GLN A 287 -22.70 18.95 -10.47
N HIS A 288 -23.12 19.98 -9.75
CA HIS A 288 -22.25 20.71 -8.84
C HIS A 288 -21.66 19.78 -7.77
N ARG A 289 -22.48 19.03 -7.04
CA ARG A 289 -22.05 18.10 -6.02
C ARG A 289 -21.11 17.05 -6.56
N LEU A 290 -21.46 16.39 -7.66
CA LEU A 290 -20.59 15.38 -8.31
C LEU A 290 -19.22 15.95 -8.68
N ARG A 291 -19.19 17.15 -9.24
CA ARG A 291 -17.93 17.80 -9.62
C ARG A 291 -17.07 18.14 -8.41
N TYR A 292 -17.67 18.73 -7.37
CA TYR A 292 -16.92 19.20 -6.21
C TYR A 292 -16.59 18.10 -5.20
N THR A 293 -17.25 16.96 -5.23
CA THR A 293 -16.78 15.75 -4.52
C THR A 293 -15.33 15.41 -4.88
N MET A 294 -14.93 15.65 -6.13
CA MET A 294 -13.56 15.40 -6.59
C MET A 294 -12.62 16.60 -6.42
N LEU A 295 -13.14 17.83 -6.42
CA LEU A 295 -12.32 19.05 -6.40
C LEU A 295 -12.07 19.62 -5.00
N ASP A 296 -13.00 19.44 -4.07
CA ASP A 296 -12.87 19.95 -2.70
C ASP A 296 -11.96 19.06 -1.88
N ARG A 297 -10.79 19.56 -1.56
CA ARG A 297 -9.85 18.86 -0.68
C ARG A 297 -10.44 18.71 0.72
N GLY A 298 -10.28 17.50 1.29
CA GLY A 298 -10.69 17.23 2.67
C GLY A 298 -12.21 17.28 2.87
N ASN A 299 -12.99 17.06 1.83
CA ASN A 299 -14.43 16.94 2.00
C ASN A 299 -14.78 15.69 2.82
N LYS A 300 -16.00 15.67 3.36
CA LYS A 300 -16.45 14.63 4.31
C LYS A 300 -16.55 13.23 3.72
N GLU A 301 -16.57 13.10 2.40
CA GLU A 301 -16.69 11.80 1.72
C GLU A 301 -15.33 11.09 1.59
N ILE A 302 -14.23 11.83 1.66
CA ILE A 302 -12.88 11.28 1.52
C ILE A 302 -12.43 10.63 2.83
N LEU A 303 -12.16 9.33 2.81
CA LEU A 303 -11.67 8.56 3.96
C LEU A 303 -10.13 8.43 3.95
N LEU A 304 -9.52 8.43 2.77
CA LEU A 304 -8.07 8.39 2.54
C LEU A 304 -7.78 9.23 1.29
N ALA A 305 -6.81 10.15 1.37
CA ALA A 305 -6.47 11.08 0.30
C ALA A 305 -5.12 10.73 -0.35
#